data_d2d1a217e62e07e3143b46ac0b18b088
#
_entry.id   d2d1a217e62e07e3143b46ac0b18b088
#
_cell.length_a   1.000
_cell.length_b   1.000
_cell.length_c   1.000
_cell.angle_alpha   90.00
_cell.angle_beta   90.00
_cell.angle_gamma   90.00
#
_symmetry.space_group_name_H-M   'P 1'
#
loop_
_entity.id
_entity.type
_entity.pdbx_description
1 polymer ?
#
loop_
_entity_poly.entity_id
_entity_poly.type
_entity_poly.pdbx_seq_one_letter_code
_entity_poly.pdbx_strand_id
1 'polypeptide(L)'
;MSAIQTYFQDFLTNIRLPDSLKKALISAHTELREQLKSDDLTKDLLVESFLQGSYARSTCIKPAPGKKVDVDVIVVTNIDHDTVSAQEAFAIITPFVKKYYQNYEQQKRSIGISLPEVDMDLVITAAPSEEVKRAIECAGLSSAFTVDDLSGYQQSLLENYRLDSLERFFESDSTGQQWRAEPLLIPDNVENQWYRTHPLEQIRWTKRKNQICKGNYVNVVKAIKWWRRLELPSLKHPKSYPLEHFVGEC
;
A
#
# COMPACT_ATOMS: atom_id res chain seq x y z
N MET A 1 -23.83 25.54 -3.14
CA MET A 1 -22.36 25.47 -3.16
C MET A 1 -21.84 26.77 -3.76
N SER A 2 -20.75 27.33 -3.23
CA SER A 2 -20.14 28.50 -3.86
C SER A 2 -19.45 28.08 -5.18
N ALA A 3 -19.28 29.01 -6.13
CA ALA A 3 -18.57 28.77 -7.39
C ALA A 3 -17.17 28.14 -7.16
N ILE A 4 -16.44 28.60 -6.13
CA ILE A 4 -15.12 28.07 -5.75
C ILE A 4 -15.21 26.60 -5.35
N GLN A 5 -16.23 26.20 -4.59
CA GLN A 5 -16.41 24.79 -4.21
C GLN A 5 -16.66 23.90 -5.43
N THR A 6 -17.44 24.35 -6.40
CA THR A 6 -17.69 23.62 -7.66
C THR A 6 -16.39 23.44 -8.45
N TYR A 7 -15.63 24.52 -8.66
CA TYR A 7 -14.35 24.46 -9.36
C TYR A 7 -13.34 23.52 -8.67
N PHE A 8 -13.29 23.54 -7.34
CA PHE A 8 -12.39 22.65 -6.60
C PHE A 8 -12.81 21.17 -6.73
N GLN A 9 -14.11 20.87 -6.71
CA GLN A 9 -14.62 19.52 -6.92
C GLN A 9 -14.34 19.01 -8.34
N ASP A 10 -14.53 19.83 -9.35
CA ASP A 10 -14.20 19.50 -10.73
C ASP A 10 -12.70 19.25 -10.90
N PHE A 11 -11.87 20.11 -10.32
CA PHE A 11 -10.42 19.92 -10.29
C PHE A 11 -10.05 18.58 -9.64
N LEU A 12 -10.59 18.26 -8.45
CA LEU A 12 -10.33 16.99 -7.78
C LEU A 12 -10.76 15.78 -8.63
N THR A 13 -11.89 15.88 -9.31
CA THR A 13 -12.37 14.83 -10.21
C THR A 13 -11.38 14.59 -11.35
N ASN A 14 -10.82 15.65 -11.92
CA ASN A 14 -9.87 15.56 -13.04
C ASN A 14 -8.51 14.97 -12.64
N ILE A 15 -8.10 15.12 -11.40
CA ILE A 15 -6.79 14.60 -10.90
C ILE A 15 -6.87 13.21 -10.24
N ARG A 16 -8.08 12.70 -9.98
CA ARG A 16 -8.28 11.33 -9.44
C ARG A 16 -7.99 10.28 -10.50
N LEU A 17 -7.73 9.05 -10.04
CA LEU A 17 -7.61 7.91 -10.94
C LEU A 17 -8.91 7.69 -11.72
N PRO A 18 -8.86 7.57 -13.06
CA PRO A 18 -9.98 7.11 -13.85
C PRO A 18 -10.44 5.70 -13.43
N ASP A 19 -11.73 5.40 -13.62
CA ASP A 19 -12.28 4.10 -13.22
C ASP A 19 -11.67 2.92 -13.99
N SER A 20 -11.26 3.11 -15.24
CA SER A 20 -10.51 2.10 -16.00
C SER A 20 -9.20 1.72 -15.32
N LEU A 21 -8.42 2.71 -14.91
CA LEU A 21 -7.15 2.46 -14.21
C LEU A 21 -7.36 1.89 -12.80
N LYS A 22 -8.45 2.27 -12.10
CA LYS A 22 -8.80 1.63 -10.83
C LYS A 22 -9.10 0.15 -11.00
N LYS A 23 -9.91 -0.20 -12.03
CA LYS A 23 -10.23 -1.60 -12.35
C LYS A 23 -8.96 -2.40 -12.69
N ALA A 24 -8.09 -1.86 -13.54
CA ALA A 24 -6.83 -2.51 -13.88
C ALA A 24 -5.94 -2.74 -12.64
N LEU A 25 -5.86 -1.75 -11.75
CA LEU A 25 -5.10 -1.83 -10.52
C LEU A 25 -5.67 -2.87 -9.55
N ILE A 26 -7.02 -2.88 -9.36
CA ILE A 26 -7.71 -3.87 -8.52
C ILE A 26 -7.47 -5.29 -9.06
N SER A 27 -7.65 -5.50 -10.36
CA SER A 27 -7.39 -6.80 -11.00
C SER A 27 -5.95 -7.26 -10.77
N ALA A 28 -4.97 -6.37 -11.02
CA ALA A 28 -3.55 -6.70 -10.92
C ALA A 28 -3.15 -7.12 -9.49
N HIS A 29 -3.49 -6.33 -8.47
CA HIS A 29 -3.11 -6.69 -7.10
C HIS A 29 -3.92 -7.86 -6.53
N THR A 30 -5.17 -8.06 -6.96
CA THR A 30 -5.98 -9.21 -6.53
C THR A 30 -5.38 -10.49 -7.11
N GLU A 31 -5.07 -10.53 -8.39
CA GLU A 31 -4.43 -11.67 -9.05
C GLU A 31 -3.09 -12.04 -8.38
N LEU A 32 -2.21 -11.06 -8.14
CA LEU A 32 -0.94 -11.29 -7.45
C LEU A 32 -1.16 -11.92 -6.07
N ARG A 33 -2.13 -11.42 -5.30
CA ARG A 33 -2.40 -11.90 -3.94
C ARG A 33 -3.04 -13.30 -3.92
N GLU A 34 -3.88 -13.63 -4.90
CA GLU A 34 -4.43 -14.97 -5.08
C GLU A 34 -3.35 -15.97 -5.50
N GLN A 35 -2.47 -15.58 -6.41
CA GLN A 35 -1.31 -16.39 -6.81
C GLN A 35 -0.39 -16.66 -5.61
N LEU A 36 -0.06 -15.65 -4.80
CA LEU A 36 0.75 -15.81 -3.58
C LEU A 36 0.15 -16.83 -2.60
N LYS A 37 -1.18 -16.88 -2.46
CA LYS A 37 -1.88 -17.79 -1.56
C LYS A 37 -1.95 -19.22 -2.07
N SER A 38 -2.01 -19.40 -3.37
CA SER A 38 -2.25 -20.72 -3.99
C SER A 38 -0.99 -21.39 -4.51
N ASP A 39 0.11 -20.66 -4.71
CA ASP A 39 1.32 -21.19 -5.28
C ASP A 39 2.16 -22.00 -4.28
N ASP A 40 2.65 -23.15 -4.68
CA ASP A 40 3.46 -24.05 -3.85
C ASP A 40 4.78 -23.42 -3.36
N LEU A 41 5.30 -22.39 -4.05
CA LEU A 41 6.51 -21.70 -3.64
C LEU A 41 6.26 -20.67 -2.51
N THR A 42 5.01 -20.22 -2.33
CA THR A 42 4.71 -19.08 -1.45
C THR A 42 3.62 -19.35 -0.43
N LYS A 43 2.71 -20.31 -0.66
CA LYS A 43 1.56 -20.57 0.23
C LYS A 43 1.95 -20.87 1.68
N ASP A 44 3.05 -21.62 1.90
CA ASP A 44 3.54 -21.97 3.23
C ASP A 44 4.46 -20.89 3.83
N LEU A 45 4.89 -19.95 3.00
CA LEU A 45 5.71 -18.80 3.41
C LEU A 45 4.84 -17.59 3.79
N LEU A 46 3.68 -17.47 3.17
CA LEU A 46 2.79 -16.32 3.32
C LEU A 46 2.05 -16.35 4.65
N VAL A 47 2.24 -15.32 5.46
CA VAL A 47 1.40 -15.06 6.64
C VAL A 47 0.16 -14.28 6.19
N GLU A 48 0.35 -13.15 5.51
CA GLU A 48 -0.73 -12.29 5.01
C GLU A 48 -0.19 -11.34 3.93
N SER A 49 -1.10 -10.74 3.17
CA SER A 49 -0.78 -9.67 2.24
C SER A 49 -1.78 -8.52 2.33
N PHE A 50 -1.31 -7.29 2.22
CA PHE A 50 -2.17 -6.11 2.21
C PHE A 50 -1.57 -4.99 1.37
N LEU A 51 -2.39 -4.01 0.99
CA LEU A 51 -1.96 -2.88 0.19
C LEU A 51 -1.32 -1.80 1.06
N GLN A 52 -0.32 -1.12 0.49
CA GLN A 52 0.32 0.05 1.07
C GLN A 52 0.43 1.18 0.03
N GLY A 53 1.20 2.19 0.36
CA GLY A 53 1.52 3.28 -0.55
C GLY A 53 0.39 4.28 -0.74
N SER A 54 0.49 5.06 -1.78
CA SER A 54 -0.45 6.16 -2.04
C SER A 54 -1.86 5.67 -2.37
N TYR A 55 -1.98 4.47 -2.95
CA TYR A 55 -3.28 3.89 -3.25
C TYR A 55 -4.01 3.48 -1.96
N ALA A 56 -3.37 2.75 -1.07
CA ALA A 56 -3.94 2.35 0.21
C ALA A 56 -4.30 3.54 1.12
N ARG A 57 -3.52 4.63 1.05
CA ARG A 57 -3.79 5.87 1.78
C ARG A 57 -4.79 6.81 1.10
N SER A 58 -5.37 6.41 -0.04
CA SER A 58 -6.28 7.23 -0.84
C SER A 58 -5.67 8.57 -1.33
N THR A 59 -4.34 8.69 -1.34
CA THR A 59 -3.61 9.89 -1.80
C THR A 59 -3.07 9.77 -3.22
N CYS A 60 -3.41 8.69 -3.91
CA CYS A 60 -3.03 8.47 -5.30
C CYS A 60 -3.71 9.48 -6.23
N ILE A 61 -2.97 9.95 -7.23
CA ILE A 61 -3.47 10.83 -8.28
C ILE A 61 -3.28 10.18 -9.65
N LYS A 62 -4.07 10.62 -10.62
CA LYS A 62 -3.94 10.19 -12.03
C LYS A 62 -2.47 10.24 -12.47
N PRO A 63 -1.91 9.18 -13.08
CA PRO A 63 -0.53 9.19 -13.55
C PRO A 63 -0.31 10.26 -14.63
N ALA A 64 0.95 10.66 -14.82
CA ALA A 64 1.33 11.52 -15.93
C ALA A 64 1.13 10.79 -17.27
N PRO A 65 0.94 11.51 -18.40
CA PRO A 65 0.86 10.88 -19.72
C PRO A 65 2.04 9.92 -19.96
N GLY A 66 1.74 8.70 -20.42
CA GLY A 66 2.73 7.66 -20.66
C GLY A 66 3.32 7.00 -19.41
N LYS A 67 2.80 7.32 -18.21
CA LYS A 67 3.15 6.63 -16.96
C LYS A 67 2.02 5.72 -16.53
N LYS A 68 2.38 4.65 -15.84
CA LYS A 68 1.45 3.69 -15.26
C LYS A 68 1.00 4.12 -13.86
N VAL A 69 -0.06 3.51 -13.38
CA VAL A 69 -0.47 3.65 -11.98
C VAL A 69 0.34 2.68 -11.12
N ASP A 70 0.64 3.11 -9.90
CA ASP A 70 1.54 2.44 -8.98
C ASP A 70 0.78 1.86 -7.78
N VAL A 71 1.08 0.62 -7.40
CA VAL A 71 0.51 -0.02 -6.20
C VAL A 71 1.55 -0.84 -5.47
N ASP A 72 1.64 -0.60 -4.17
CA ASP A 72 2.53 -1.34 -3.27
C ASP A 72 1.74 -2.48 -2.60
N VAL A 73 2.23 -3.71 -2.70
CA VAL A 73 1.67 -4.90 -2.05
C VAL A 73 2.66 -5.40 -1.00
N ILE A 74 2.30 -5.25 0.26
CA ILE A 74 3.06 -5.83 1.37
C ILE A 74 2.75 -7.32 1.45
N VAL A 75 3.79 -8.13 1.50
CA VAL A 75 3.73 -9.57 1.71
C VAL A 75 4.41 -9.88 3.03
N VAL A 76 3.63 -10.17 4.06
CA VAL A 76 4.15 -10.59 5.35
C VAL A 76 4.45 -12.08 5.28
N THR A 77 5.67 -12.44 5.58
CA THR A 77 6.17 -13.80 5.51
C THR A 77 6.57 -14.35 6.87
N ASN A 78 6.67 -15.67 6.95
CA ASN A 78 7.24 -16.37 8.10
C ASN A 78 8.77 -16.52 8.02
N ILE A 79 9.43 -15.74 7.14
CA ILE A 79 10.90 -15.70 7.07
C ILE A 79 11.45 -15.27 8.42
N ASP A 80 12.36 -16.06 8.94
CA ASP A 80 13.11 -15.70 10.14
C ASP A 80 14.27 -14.76 9.75
N HIS A 81 14.13 -13.50 10.10
CA HIS A 81 15.08 -12.45 9.78
C HIS A 81 16.42 -12.55 10.53
N ASP A 82 16.49 -13.37 11.59
CA ASP A 82 17.73 -13.62 12.33
C ASP A 82 18.62 -14.66 11.64
N THR A 83 18.01 -15.56 10.86
CA THR A 83 18.72 -16.66 10.17
C THR A 83 18.80 -16.48 8.66
N VAL A 84 17.89 -15.70 8.06
CA VAL A 84 17.82 -15.45 6.62
C VAL A 84 18.24 -14.01 6.34
N SER A 85 19.26 -13.82 5.52
CA SER A 85 19.73 -12.50 5.11
C SER A 85 18.70 -11.79 4.22
N ALA A 86 18.81 -10.47 4.09
CA ALA A 86 17.94 -9.70 3.22
C ALA A 86 18.00 -10.15 1.75
N GLN A 87 19.18 -10.46 1.25
CA GLN A 87 19.37 -10.95 -0.12
C GLN A 87 18.77 -12.34 -0.33
N GLU A 88 18.88 -13.24 0.64
CA GLU A 88 18.26 -14.57 0.61
C GLU A 88 16.72 -14.45 0.61
N ALA A 89 16.14 -13.52 1.35
CA ALA A 89 14.69 -13.28 1.32
C ALA A 89 14.19 -12.92 -0.09
N PHE A 90 14.93 -12.09 -0.83
CA PHE A 90 14.64 -11.82 -2.24
C PHE A 90 14.81 -13.08 -3.10
N ALA A 91 15.86 -13.87 -2.87
CA ALA A 91 16.10 -15.12 -3.61
C ALA A 91 14.98 -16.15 -3.42
N ILE A 92 14.38 -16.22 -2.23
CA ILE A 92 13.24 -17.11 -1.91
C ILE A 92 12.00 -16.73 -2.73
N ILE A 93 11.69 -15.45 -2.88
CA ILE A 93 10.47 -14.98 -3.56
C ILE A 93 10.64 -14.86 -5.08
N THR A 94 11.85 -14.60 -5.57
CA THR A 94 12.13 -14.38 -6.99
C THR A 94 11.63 -15.51 -7.91
N PRO A 95 11.73 -16.81 -7.58
CA PRO A 95 11.19 -17.90 -8.41
C PRO A 95 9.68 -17.79 -8.64
N PHE A 96 8.90 -17.40 -7.63
CA PHE A 96 7.48 -17.13 -7.78
C PHE A 96 7.24 -15.99 -8.78
N VAL A 97 7.94 -14.87 -8.63
CA VAL A 97 7.78 -13.73 -9.55
C VAL A 97 8.13 -14.13 -10.99
N LYS A 98 9.22 -14.86 -11.19
CA LYS A 98 9.63 -15.38 -12.52
C LYS A 98 8.59 -16.30 -13.16
N LYS A 99 7.86 -17.07 -12.36
CA LYS A 99 6.84 -17.98 -12.84
C LYS A 99 5.65 -17.25 -13.46
N TYR A 100 5.22 -16.14 -12.88
CA TYR A 100 3.99 -15.44 -13.27
C TYR A 100 4.23 -14.16 -14.08
N TYR A 101 5.38 -13.52 -13.93
CA TYR A 101 5.64 -12.18 -14.48
C TYR A 101 6.91 -12.12 -15.31
N GLN A 102 6.78 -11.71 -16.58
CA GLN A 102 7.90 -11.59 -17.50
C GLN A 102 8.71 -10.30 -17.29
N ASN A 103 8.02 -9.21 -16.97
CA ASN A 103 8.62 -7.90 -16.79
C ASN A 103 8.69 -7.56 -15.30
N TYR A 104 9.80 -7.87 -14.68
CA TYR A 104 10.06 -7.54 -13.27
C TYR A 104 11.49 -7.05 -13.08
N GLU A 105 11.71 -6.27 -12.03
CA GLU A 105 13.01 -5.75 -11.64
C GLU A 105 13.18 -5.84 -10.12
N GLN A 106 14.33 -6.37 -9.69
CA GLN A 106 14.66 -6.37 -8.27
C GLN A 106 15.18 -4.99 -7.88
N GLN A 107 14.46 -4.34 -7.01
CA GLN A 107 14.76 -3.01 -6.48
C GLN A 107 15.45 -3.10 -5.12
N LYS A 108 15.74 -1.95 -4.51
CA LYS A 108 16.39 -1.89 -3.19
C LYS A 108 15.58 -2.62 -2.12
N ARG A 109 14.25 -2.44 -2.07
CA ARG A 109 13.36 -2.94 -1.01
C ARG A 109 12.06 -3.61 -1.51
N SER A 110 11.96 -3.82 -2.80
CA SER A 110 10.81 -4.44 -3.45
C SER A 110 11.21 -5.20 -4.70
N ILE A 111 10.30 -5.98 -5.23
CA ILE A 111 10.39 -6.48 -6.60
C ILE A 111 9.32 -5.72 -7.39
N GLY A 112 9.77 -4.85 -8.29
CA GLY A 112 8.89 -4.13 -9.21
C GLY A 112 8.40 -5.06 -10.31
N ILE A 113 7.09 -5.12 -10.54
CA ILE A 113 6.42 -5.90 -11.57
C ILE A 113 5.71 -4.93 -12.50
N SER A 114 6.01 -4.97 -13.78
CA SER A 114 5.47 -4.02 -14.75
C SER A 114 4.46 -4.69 -15.66
N LEU A 115 3.19 -4.31 -15.53
CA LEU A 115 2.05 -4.69 -16.37
C LEU A 115 1.72 -3.57 -17.38
N PRO A 116 0.84 -3.77 -18.35
CA PRO A 116 0.55 -2.74 -19.37
C PRO A 116 0.14 -1.38 -18.81
N GLU A 117 -0.72 -1.33 -17.80
CA GLU A 117 -1.26 -0.10 -17.22
C GLU A 117 -0.86 0.13 -15.75
N VAL A 118 -0.29 -0.88 -15.09
CA VAL A 118 0.00 -0.91 -13.65
C VAL A 118 1.45 -1.31 -13.41
N ASP A 119 2.13 -0.56 -12.57
CA ASP A 119 3.37 -1.00 -11.93
C ASP A 119 3.04 -1.45 -10.50
N MET A 120 3.49 -2.64 -10.11
CA MET A 120 3.29 -3.19 -8.77
C MET A 120 4.63 -3.35 -8.08
N ASP A 121 4.73 -2.86 -6.85
CA ASP A 121 5.86 -3.13 -5.96
C ASP A 121 5.48 -4.23 -4.98
N LEU A 122 6.04 -5.42 -5.17
CA LEU A 122 5.95 -6.52 -4.22
C LEU A 122 6.98 -6.29 -3.13
N VAL A 123 6.51 -5.95 -1.94
CA VAL A 123 7.35 -5.62 -0.78
C VAL A 123 7.34 -6.79 0.20
N ILE A 124 8.45 -7.51 0.25
CA ILE A 124 8.64 -8.63 1.19
C ILE A 124 8.81 -8.05 2.60
N THR A 125 8.16 -8.64 3.59
CA THR A 125 8.39 -8.30 4.99
C THR A 125 8.36 -9.55 5.86
N ALA A 126 9.08 -9.49 6.98
CA ALA A 126 9.01 -10.47 8.04
C ALA A 126 8.28 -9.89 9.26
N ALA A 127 7.47 -10.69 9.94
CA ALA A 127 6.92 -10.33 11.23
C ALA A 127 8.02 -10.44 12.31
N PRO A 128 8.11 -9.47 13.25
CA PRO A 128 9.17 -9.46 14.25
C PRO A 128 8.97 -10.52 15.35
N SER A 129 7.74 -11.00 15.55
CA SER A 129 7.42 -12.00 16.58
C SER A 129 6.22 -12.87 16.19
N GLU A 130 6.02 -14.00 16.87
CA GLU A 130 4.87 -14.88 16.68
C GLU A 130 3.54 -14.22 17.09
N GLU A 131 3.55 -13.31 18.06
CA GLU A 131 2.37 -12.53 18.44
C GLU A 131 1.93 -11.62 17.28
N VAL A 132 2.88 -10.92 16.64
CA VAL A 132 2.58 -10.06 15.48
C VAL A 132 2.06 -10.88 14.30
N LYS A 133 2.63 -12.06 14.04
CA LYS A 133 2.13 -13.00 13.02
C LYS A 133 0.67 -13.34 13.25
N ARG A 134 0.35 -13.88 14.43
CA ARG A 134 -1.03 -14.29 14.79
C ARG A 134 -2.01 -13.11 14.71
N ALA A 135 -1.57 -11.94 15.16
CA ALA A 135 -2.40 -10.75 15.12
C ALA A 135 -2.73 -10.32 13.68
N ILE A 136 -1.77 -10.40 12.76
CA ILE A 136 -1.96 -10.10 11.34
C ILE A 136 -2.86 -11.14 10.68
N GLU A 137 -2.68 -12.42 10.95
CA GLU A 137 -3.54 -13.50 10.48
C GLU A 137 -4.99 -13.33 10.94
N CYS A 138 -5.20 -13.04 12.24
CA CYS A 138 -6.52 -12.83 12.82
C CYS A 138 -7.22 -11.56 12.30
N ALA A 139 -6.47 -10.56 11.86
CA ALA A 139 -7.03 -9.34 11.30
C ALA A 139 -7.79 -9.55 10.00
N GLY A 140 -7.54 -10.65 9.30
CA GLY A 140 -8.19 -10.97 8.03
C GLY A 140 -7.98 -9.89 6.97
N LEU A 141 -6.83 -9.23 6.97
CA LEU A 141 -6.52 -8.09 6.10
C LEU A 141 -6.67 -8.43 4.62
N SER A 142 -6.58 -9.71 4.28
CA SER A 142 -6.75 -10.19 2.90
C SER A 142 -8.19 -10.21 2.43
N SER A 143 -9.15 -10.48 3.31
CA SER A 143 -10.57 -10.58 2.95
C SER A 143 -11.21 -9.22 2.69
N ALA A 144 -10.61 -8.14 3.19
CA ALA A 144 -11.12 -6.79 3.01
C ALA A 144 -10.92 -6.23 1.58
N PHE A 145 -10.34 -7.01 0.65
CA PHE A 145 -9.85 -6.49 -0.62
C PHE A 145 -10.43 -7.14 -1.89
N THR A 146 -11.41 -7.99 -1.77
CA THR A 146 -12.12 -8.51 -2.94
C THR A 146 -13.37 -7.67 -3.19
N VAL A 147 -13.27 -6.80 -4.19
CA VAL A 147 -14.44 -6.07 -4.67
C VAL A 147 -14.42 -5.99 -6.17
N ASP A 148 -15.07 -6.93 -6.80
CA ASP A 148 -15.61 -6.78 -8.14
C ASP A 148 -16.94 -6.02 -8.06
N ASP A 149 -17.12 -5.03 -8.92
CA ASP A 149 -18.39 -4.37 -9.23
C ASP A 149 -19.07 -3.46 -8.19
N LEU A 150 -18.37 -2.51 -7.60
CA LEU A 150 -19.06 -1.55 -6.74
C LEU A 150 -19.12 -0.14 -7.33
N SER A 151 -20.32 0.44 -7.27
CA SER A 151 -20.57 1.86 -7.57
C SER A 151 -19.68 2.77 -6.69
N GLY A 152 -19.40 4.00 -7.10
CA GLY A 152 -18.54 4.92 -6.34
C GLY A 152 -18.94 5.12 -4.87
N TYR A 153 -20.25 4.97 -4.55
CA TYR A 153 -20.78 4.98 -3.18
C TYR A 153 -20.37 3.72 -2.40
N GLN A 154 -20.45 2.57 -3.05
CA GLN A 154 -20.05 1.29 -2.46
C GLN A 154 -18.54 1.17 -2.29
N GLN A 155 -17.74 1.77 -3.19
CA GLN A 155 -16.29 1.91 -3.01
C GLN A 155 -15.94 2.76 -1.78
N SER A 156 -16.66 3.85 -1.54
CA SER A 156 -16.51 4.67 -0.32
C SER A 156 -16.88 3.89 0.95
N LEU A 157 -17.94 3.09 0.91
CA LEU A 157 -18.33 2.23 2.03
C LEU A 157 -17.29 1.14 2.30
N LEU A 158 -16.68 0.58 1.25
CA LEU A 158 -15.64 -0.43 1.39
C LEU A 158 -14.29 0.16 1.82
N GLU A 159 -13.92 1.32 1.32
CA GLU A 159 -12.79 2.07 1.88
C GLU A 159 -12.99 2.29 3.38
N ASN A 160 -14.19 2.64 3.82
CA ASN A 160 -14.52 2.75 5.24
C ASN A 160 -14.47 1.39 5.95
N TYR A 161 -15.03 0.33 5.37
CA TYR A 161 -14.99 -1.03 5.94
C TYR A 161 -13.55 -1.57 6.08
N ARG A 162 -12.71 -1.34 5.07
CA ARG A 162 -11.26 -1.66 5.12
C ARG A 162 -10.55 -0.95 6.26
N LEU A 163 -10.88 0.31 6.42
CA LEU A 163 -10.34 1.15 7.47
C LEU A 163 -10.89 0.73 8.84
N ASP A 164 -12.16 0.32 8.93
CA ASP A 164 -12.79 -0.21 10.14
C ASP A 164 -12.23 -1.59 10.51
N SER A 165 -11.83 -2.42 9.53
CA SER A 165 -11.13 -3.68 9.79
C SER A 165 -9.74 -3.43 10.35
N LEU A 166 -9.02 -2.43 9.83
CA LEU A 166 -7.75 -1.98 10.41
C LEU A 166 -7.94 -1.36 11.81
N GLU A 167 -9.02 -0.60 12.04
CA GLU A 167 -9.34 -0.09 13.38
C GLU A 167 -9.65 -1.21 14.35
N ARG A 168 -10.49 -2.18 13.96
CA ARG A 168 -10.76 -3.37 14.78
C ARG A 168 -9.48 -4.16 15.06
N PHE A 169 -8.60 -4.31 14.07
CA PHE A 169 -7.28 -4.88 14.28
C PHE A 169 -6.49 -4.11 15.34
N PHE A 170 -6.55 -2.78 15.31
CA PHE A 170 -5.89 -1.93 16.29
C PHE A 170 -6.67 -1.74 17.60
N GLU A 171 -7.99 -1.97 17.64
CA GLU A 171 -8.86 -1.79 18.80
C GLU A 171 -9.21 -3.10 19.54
N SER A 172 -9.17 -4.23 18.83
CA SER A 172 -9.67 -5.53 19.35
C SER A 172 -8.89 -6.12 20.51
N ASP A 173 -7.83 -5.45 20.93
CA ASP A 173 -7.02 -5.94 22.03
C ASP A 173 -6.97 -4.94 23.19
N SER A 174 -7.85 -5.18 24.17
CA SER A 174 -7.91 -4.46 25.44
C SER A 174 -6.73 -4.73 26.37
N THR A 175 -5.75 -5.56 25.95
CA THR A 175 -4.66 -6.03 26.79
C THR A 175 -3.39 -5.21 26.70
N GLY A 176 -3.40 -4.03 26.06
CA GLY A 176 -2.27 -3.08 26.08
C GLY A 176 -0.98 -3.61 25.44
N GLN A 177 -1.09 -4.46 24.43
CA GLN A 177 0.05 -5.20 23.91
C GLN A 177 0.98 -4.33 23.06
N GLN A 178 2.28 -4.49 23.35
CA GLN A 178 3.38 -3.80 22.66
C GLN A 178 3.49 -4.14 21.17
N TRP A 179 2.98 -5.30 20.73
CA TRP A 179 3.10 -5.76 19.34
C TRP A 179 2.52 -4.77 18.30
N ARG A 180 1.53 -3.95 18.69
CA ARG A 180 0.95 -2.90 17.83
C ARG A 180 1.94 -1.80 17.48
N ALA A 181 2.90 -1.59 18.34
CA ALA A 181 4.00 -0.65 18.13
C ALA A 181 5.19 -1.33 17.43
N GLU A 182 5.17 -2.65 17.29
CA GLU A 182 6.27 -3.36 16.66
C GLU A 182 6.21 -3.20 15.13
N PRO A 183 7.32 -2.76 14.52
CA PRO A 183 7.42 -2.64 13.07
C PRO A 183 7.54 -4.00 12.42
N LEU A 184 7.04 -4.12 11.19
CA LEU A 184 7.50 -5.16 10.29
C LEU A 184 8.96 -4.94 9.91
N LEU A 185 9.62 -5.99 9.47
CA LEU A 185 10.99 -5.93 8.98
C LEU A 185 11.00 -6.05 7.46
N ILE A 186 11.63 -5.10 6.79
CA ILE A 186 11.76 -5.05 5.34
C ILE A 186 13.22 -5.29 4.93
N PRO A 187 13.51 -6.22 4.01
CA PRO A 187 14.86 -6.48 3.55
C PRO A 187 15.35 -5.39 2.59
N ASP A 188 16.58 -4.96 2.77
CA ASP A 188 17.28 -4.09 1.84
C ASP A 188 18.29 -4.93 1.05
N ASN A 189 18.03 -5.15 -0.23
CA ASN A 189 18.83 -5.99 -1.10
C ASN A 189 20.23 -5.43 -1.36
N VAL A 190 20.39 -4.10 -1.32
CA VAL A 190 21.65 -3.43 -1.61
C VAL A 190 22.58 -3.47 -0.38
N GLU A 191 22.04 -3.16 0.78
CA GLU A 191 22.79 -3.11 2.04
C GLU A 191 22.83 -4.48 2.74
N ASN A 192 22.06 -5.45 2.25
CA ASN A 192 21.90 -6.79 2.83
C ASN A 192 21.54 -6.76 4.33
N GLN A 193 20.60 -5.88 4.68
CA GLN A 193 20.15 -5.68 6.05
C GLN A 193 18.62 -5.60 6.13
N TRP A 194 18.08 -5.95 7.29
CA TRP A 194 16.67 -5.79 7.60
C TRP A 194 16.43 -4.45 8.30
N TYR A 195 15.43 -3.72 7.83
CA TYR A 195 15.03 -2.42 8.38
C TYR A 195 13.61 -2.46 8.92
N ARG A 196 13.37 -1.71 9.98
CA ARG A 196 12.02 -1.56 10.55
C ARG A 196 11.15 -0.68 9.66
N THR A 197 9.87 -1.08 9.50
CA THR A 197 8.86 -0.33 8.75
C THR A 197 7.49 -0.45 9.41
N HIS A 198 6.66 0.59 9.35
CA HIS A 198 5.32 0.62 9.94
C HIS A 198 4.25 0.92 8.88
N PRO A 199 4.00 0.04 7.91
CA PRO A 199 3.07 0.33 6.82
C PRO A 199 1.62 0.52 7.32
N LEU A 200 1.17 -0.26 8.28
CA LEU A 200 -0.17 -0.15 8.85
C LEU A 200 -0.36 1.17 9.61
N GLU A 201 0.62 1.59 10.40
CA GLU A 201 0.55 2.86 11.13
C GLU A 201 0.54 4.07 10.18
N GLN A 202 1.25 4.00 9.06
CA GLN A 202 1.18 5.05 8.03
C GLN A 202 -0.23 5.20 7.45
N ILE A 203 -0.93 4.09 7.19
CA ILE A 203 -2.31 4.09 6.71
C ILE A 203 -3.24 4.66 7.79
N ARG A 204 -3.11 4.17 9.02
CA ARG A 204 -3.89 4.61 10.19
C ARG A 204 -3.73 6.10 10.46
N TRP A 205 -2.50 6.60 10.44
CA TRP A 205 -2.22 8.02 10.64
C TRP A 205 -2.91 8.87 9.57
N THR A 206 -2.80 8.49 8.28
CA THR A 206 -3.46 9.20 7.17
C THR A 206 -4.98 9.23 7.37
N LYS A 207 -5.57 8.11 7.77
CA LYS A 207 -7.02 8.01 8.04
C LYS A 207 -7.44 8.95 9.16
N ARG A 208 -6.78 8.88 10.32
CA ARG A 208 -7.06 9.75 11.46
C ARG A 208 -6.98 11.22 11.07
N LYS A 209 -5.91 11.61 10.35
CA LYS A 209 -5.74 12.98 9.89
C LYS A 209 -6.88 13.40 8.97
N ASN A 210 -7.27 12.53 8.03
CA ASN A 210 -8.38 12.83 7.13
C ASN A 210 -9.73 12.97 7.86
N GLN A 211 -9.99 12.16 8.89
CA GLN A 211 -11.18 12.27 9.74
C GLN A 211 -11.19 13.60 10.52
N ILE A 212 -10.08 13.96 11.18
CA ILE A 212 -9.93 15.23 11.90
C ILE A 212 -10.19 16.42 10.96
N CYS A 213 -9.69 16.34 9.73
CA CYS A 213 -9.86 17.37 8.70
C CYS A 213 -11.18 17.23 7.91
N LYS A 214 -12.14 16.43 8.37
CA LYS A 214 -13.48 16.24 7.76
C LYS A 214 -13.39 15.86 6.26
N GLY A 215 -12.47 14.97 5.92
CA GLY A 215 -12.26 14.49 4.55
C GLY A 215 -11.41 15.40 3.64
N ASN A 216 -10.94 16.53 4.14
CA ASN A 216 -10.22 17.51 3.32
C ASN A 216 -8.71 17.20 3.21
N TYR A 217 -8.10 16.54 4.17
CA TYR A 217 -6.67 16.26 4.18
C TYR A 217 -6.20 15.54 2.90
N VAL A 218 -6.83 14.44 2.55
CA VAL A 218 -6.49 13.66 1.35
C VAL A 218 -6.66 14.49 0.07
N ASN A 219 -7.68 15.35 0.01
CA ASN A 219 -7.91 16.22 -1.13
C ASN A 219 -6.81 17.29 -1.27
N VAL A 220 -6.37 17.89 -0.17
CA VAL A 220 -5.25 18.84 -0.14
C VAL A 220 -3.95 18.15 -0.57
N VAL A 221 -3.67 16.96 -0.03
CA VAL A 221 -2.50 16.17 -0.44
C VAL A 221 -2.50 15.89 -1.95
N LYS A 222 -3.65 15.47 -2.52
CA LYS A 222 -3.77 15.24 -3.98
C LYS A 222 -3.50 16.52 -4.77
N ALA A 223 -4.06 17.65 -4.34
CA ALA A 223 -3.86 18.94 -5.00
C ALA A 223 -2.38 19.35 -4.99
N ILE A 224 -1.69 19.21 -3.85
CA ILE A 224 -0.26 19.54 -3.71
C ILE A 224 0.60 18.59 -4.56
N LYS A 225 0.31 17.28 -4.55
CA LYS A 225 1.01 16.30 -5.40
C LYS A 225 0.85 16.62 -6.89
N TRP A 226 -0.35 17.04 -7.30
CA TRP A 226 -0.62 17.43 -8.67
C TRP A 226 0.12 18.71 -9.04
N TRP A 227 0.00 19.78 -8.22
CA TRP A 227 0.74 21.03 -8.40
C TRP A 227 2.24 20.78 -8.51
N ARG A 228 2.82 20.03 -7.58
CA ARG A 228 4.23 19.68 -7.59
C ARG A 228 4.65 18.99 -8.89
N ARG A 229 3.82 18.11 -9.43
CA ARG A 229 4.10 17.43 -10.69
C ARG A 229 4.16 18.39 -11.87
N LEU A 230 3.30 19.42 -11.88
CA LEU A 230 3.25 20.39 -12.97
C LEU A 230 4.37 21.43 -12.86
N GLU A 231 4.55 22.00 -11.69
CA GLU A 231 5.44 23.13 -11.48
C GLU A 231 6.88 22.72 -11.17
N LEU A 232 7.07 21.54 -10.58
CA LEU A 232 8.38 21.07 -10.11
C LEU A 232 8.68 19.62 -10.61
N PRO A 233 8.57 19.33 -11.91
CA PRO A 233 8.66 17.97 -12.44
C PRO A 233 10.04 17.31 -12.23
N SER A 234 11.10 18.11 -12.13
CA SER A 234 12.47 17.65 -11.88
C SER A 234 12.79 17.39 -10.41
N LEU A 235 11.91 17.84 -9.49
CA LEU A 235 12.17 17.75 -8.05
C LEU A 235 11.95 16.32 -7.55
N LYS A 236 13.04 15.62 -7.19
CA LYS A 236 13.00 14.23 -6.71
C LYS A 236 12.66 14.11 -5.22
N HIS A 237 12.91 15.14 -4.43
CA HIS A 237 12.70 15.15 -2.98
C HIS A 237 11.89 16.37 -2.53
N PRO A 238 11.13 16.26 -1.41
CA PRO A 238 10.88 15.05 -0.63
C PRO A 238 10.09 14.02 -1.42
N LYS A 239 10.18 12.72 -1.07
CA LYS A 239 9.30 11.68 -1.61
C LYS A 239 7.85 11.94 -1.19
N SER A 240 6.88 11.23 -1.81
CA SER A 240 5.45 11.48 -1.58
C SER A 240 5.03 11.36 -0.12
N TYR A 241 5.48 10.32 0.59
CA TYR A 241 5.05 10.11 1.97
C TYR A 241 5.54 11.21 2.95
N PRO A 242 6.82 11.63 2.97
CA PRO A 242 7.24 12.78 3.75
C PRO A 242 6.48 14.07 3.44
N LEU A 243 6.13 14.29 2.16
CA LEU A 243 5.31 15.45 1.78
C LEU A 243 3.89 15.34 2.36
N GLU A 244 3.27 14.15 2.27
CA GLU A 244 1.95 13.88 2.84
C GLU A 244 1.96 14.13 4.36
N HIS A 245 2.97 13.62 5.06
CA HIS A 245 3.11 13.82 6.51
C HIS A 245 3.28 15.29 6.86
N PHE A 246 4.16 16.01 6.17
CA PHE A 246 4.34 17.45 6.37
C PHE A 246 3.03 18.23 6.23
N VAL A 247 2.26 17.97 5.17
CA VAL A 247 0.94 18.61 4.97
C VAL A 247 -0.02 18.29 6.11
N GLY A 248 0.10 17.12 6.71
CA GLY A 248 -0.73 16.72 7.84
C GLY A 248 -0.35 17.41 9.15
N GLU A 249 0.88 17.84 9.34
CA GLU A 249 1.33 18.55 10.53
C GLU A 249 1.06 20.06 10.47
N CYS A 250 0.76 20.61 9.29
CA CYS A 250 0.28 22.00 9.14
C CYS A 250 -1.20 22.13 9.50
#